data_295add002641bc5e7d7a7e8b76c78516
#
_entry.id   295add002641bc5e7d7a7e8b76c78516
#
_cell.length_a   1.000
_cell.length_b   1.000
_cell.length_c   1.000
_cell.angle_alpha   90.00
_cell.angle_beta   90.00
_cell.angle_gamma   90.00
#
_symmetry.space_group_name_H-M   'P 1'
#
loop_
_entity.id
_entity.type
_entity.pdbx_description
1 polymer ?
#
loop_
_entity_poly.entity_id
_entity_poly.type
_entity_poly.pdbx_seq_one_letter_code
_entity_poly.pdbx_strand_id
1 'polypeptide(L)'
;MATSDHSLLGYALLGLIRLRQPCSGYDLRRFFAGGPMATFSDSPGSIYPALKRLERSGMVSCTLDETARVRRRALYRLSSKGKNSLRRWLAKPIKADDVLRRMPELFLRFSFLEDCLGPGACKSFLESLVLSLQAHITMLQDHLQSNQAKMSRSARLALRSGIMGYESQAAWARMALDEYRKSNAN
;
A
#
# COMPACT_ATOMS: atom_id res chain seq x y z
N MET A 1 17.21 3.05 18.70
CA MET A 1 15.77 3.33 18.88
C MET A 1 15.01 2.49 17.86
N ALA A 2 14.32 1.46 18.31
CA ALA A 2 13.54 0.56 17.45
C ALA A 2 12.42 1.36 16.76
N THR A 3 12.48 1.45 15.44
CA THR A 3 11.35 1.92 14.64
C THR A 3 10.23 0.90 14.82
N SER A 4 9.23 1.23 15.64
CA SER A 4 8.01 0.42 15.73
C SER A 4 7.35 0.42 14.35
N ASP A 5 7.63 -0.62 13.58
CA ASP A 5 6.98 -0.84 12.30
C ASP A 5 5.52 -1.16 12.60
N HIS A 6 4.62 -0.27 12.24
CA HIS A 6 3.19 -0.50 12.39
C HIS A 6 2.76 -1.60 11.42
N SER A 7 1.73 -2.35 11.78
CA SER A 7 1.12 -3.32 10.86
C SER A 7 0.65 -2.64 9.58
N LEU A 8 0.51 -3.40 8.50
CA LEU A 8 0.01 -2.87 7.22
C LEU A 8 -1.34 -2.17 7.38
N LEU A 9 -2.25 -2.71 8.22
CA LEU A 9 -3.49 -2.05 8.62
C LEU A 9 -3.25 -0.70 9.31
N GLY A 10 -2.22 -0.59 10.15
CA GLY A 10 -1.85 0.65 10.80
C GLY A 10 -1.46 1.73 9.80
N TYR A 11 -0.65 1.41 8.79
CA TYR A 11 -0.30 2.33 7.72
C TYR A 11 -1.47 2.66 6.80
N ALA A 12 -2.35 1.70 6.50
CA ALA A 12 -3.59 1.95 5.77
C ALA A 12 -4.47 2.98 6.51
N LEU A 13 -4.64 2.83 7.83
CA LEU A 13 -5.38 3.79 8.65
C LEU A 13 -4.71 5.17 8.66
N LEU A 14 -3.38 5.25 8.81
CA LEU A 14 -2.67 6.54 8.74
C LEU A 14 -2.86 7.23 7.39
N GLY A 15 -2.77 6.48 6.28
CA GLY A 15 -3.01 6.99 4.93
C GLY A 15 -4.43 7.53 4.76
N LEU A 16 -5.44 6.76 5.16
CA LEU A 16 -6.85 7.18 5.08
C LEU A 16 -7.15 8.40 5.95
N ILE A 17 -6.62 8.43 7.19
CA ILE A 17 -6.77 9.61 8.06
C ILE A 17 -6.10 10.82 7.41
N ARG A 18 -4.93 10.67 6.79
CA ARG A 18 -4.26 11.78 6.07
C ARG A 18 -5.16 12.40 5.00
N LEU A 19 -5.88 11.58 4.25
CA LEU A 19 -6.74 12.02 3.15
C LEU A 19 -8.09 12.60 3.62
N ARG A 20 -8.61 12.13 4.78
CA ARG A 20 -9.99 12.36 5.19
C ARG A 20 -10.16 13.05 6.52
N GLN A 21 -9.07 13.47 7.16
CA GLN A 21 -9.15 14.09 8.49
C GLN A 21 -9.88 15.44 8.51
N PRO A 22 -10.73 15.69 9.54
CA PRO A 22 -11.04 14.77 10.63
C PRO A 22 -12.00 13.68 10.18
N CYS A 23 -11.81 12.44 10.62
CA CYS A 23 -12.68 11.33 10.26
C CYS A 23 -12.94 10.41 11.46
N SER A 24 -14.12 9.78 11.50
CA SER A 24 -14.47 8.85 12.54
C SER A 24 -14.01 7.41 12.21
N GLY A 25 -13.95 6.54 13.24
CA GLY A 25 -13.70 5.12 13.03
C GLY A 25 -14.76 4.44 12.16
N TYR A 26 -15.99 4.95 12.15
CA TYR A 26 -17.04 4.48 11.26
C TYR A 26 -16.74 4.83 9.80
N ASP A 27 -16.31 6.06 9.53
CA ASP A 27 -15.94 6.49 8.16
C ASP A 27 -14.78 5.63 7.63
N LEU A 28 -13.78 5.37 8.45
CA LEU A 28 -12.65 4.51 8.10
C LEU A 28 -13.10 3.08 7.77
N ARG A 29 -14.04 2.51 8.56
CA ARG A 29 -14.62 1.19 8.25
C ARG A 29 -15.27 1.14 6.88
N ARG A 30 -16.06 2.15 6.52
CA ARG A 30 -16.73 2.20 5.21
C ARG A 30 -15.76 2.12 4.04
N PHE A 31 -14.55 2.66 4.17
CA PHE A 31 -13.52 2.54 3.14
C PHE A 31 -13.04 1.10 2.95
N PHE A 32 -12.97 0.32 4.02
CA PHE A 32 -12.58 -1.08 3.92
C PHE A 32 -13.72 -1.98 3.43
N ALA A 33 -14.97 -1.64 3.73
CA ALA A 33 -16.14 -2.48 3.42
C ALA A 33 -16.53 -2.53 1.93
N GLY A 34 -16.13 -1.58 1.11
CA GLY A 34 -16.67 -1.46 -0.26
C GLY A 34 -15.72 -0.93 -1.32
N GLY A 35 -14.41 -0.91 -1.08
CA GLY A 35 -13.45 -0.26 -1.97
C GLY A 35 -12.27 -1.14 -2.38
N PRO A 36 -11.30 -0.58 -3.09
CA PRO A 36 -10.06 -1.25 -3.48
C PRO A 36 -9.26 -1.81 -2.30
N MET A 37 -9.60 -1.40 -1.07
CA MET A 37 -8.98 -1.86 0.18
C MET A 37 -9.77 -2.99 0.87
N ALA A 38 -10.71 -3.64 0.19
CA ALA A 38 -11.49 -4.77 0.72
C ALA A 38 -10.64 -6.01 1.10
N THR A 39 -9.35 -6.02 0.75
CA THR A 39 -8.38 -7.00 1.25
C THR A 39 -8.08 -6.84 2.75
N PHE A 40 -8.37 -5.66 3.33
CA PHE A 40 -8.31 -5.43 4.77
C PHE A 40 -9.65 -5.77 5.39
N SER A 41 -9.61 -6.38 6.57
CA SER A 41 -10.83 -6.63 7.34
C SER A 41 -11.49 -5.31 7.76
N ASP A 42 -12.75 -5.11 7.41
CA ASP A 42 -13.60 -4.02 7.87
C ASP A 42 -14.18 -4.27 9.27
N SER A 43 -13.79 -5.37 9.89
CA SER A 43 -14.25 -5.78 11.22
C SER A 43 -13.95 -4.71 12.27
N PRO A 44 -14.94 -4.34 13.10
CA PRO A 44 -14.72 -3.47 14.26
C PRO A 44 -13.62 -4.00 15.18
N GLY A 45 -13.51 -5.32 15.33
CA GLY A 45 -12.48 -5.99 16.12
C GLY A 45 -11.05 -5.78 15.63
N SER A 46 -10.87 -5.42 14.36
CA SER A 46 -9.54 -5.12 13.79
C SER A 46 -9.24 -3.62 13.82
N ILE A 47 -10.18 -2.79 13.39
CA ILE A 47 -9.97 -1.35 13.16
C ILE A 47 -9.87 -0.56 14.46
N TYR A 48 -10.82 -0.74 15.41
CA TYR A 48 -10.80 0.04 16.66
C TYR A 48 -9.58 -0.26 17.54
N PRO A 49 -9.14 -1.52 17.73
CA PRO A 49 -7.89 -1.79 18.43
C PRO A 49 -6.66 -1.20 17.72
N ALA A 50 -6.64 -1.18 16.38
CA ALA A 50 -5.56 -0.55 15.62
C ALA A 50 -5.54 0.97 15.83
N LEU A 51 -6.69 1.66 15.79
CA LEU A 51 -6.81 3.09 16.09
C LEU A 51 -6.34 3.40 17.51
N LYS A 52 -6.75 2.62 18.52
CA LYS A 52 -6.28 2.78 19.90
C LYS A 52 -4.75 2.62 20.02
N ARG A 53 -4.14 1.69 19.28
CA ARG A 53 -2.68 1.55 19.26
C ARG A 53 -2.00 2.77 18.64
N LEU A 54 -2.53 3.28 17.54
CA LEU A 54 -2.03 4.50 16.88
C LEU A 54 -2.13 5.73 17.79
N GLU A 55 -3.23 5.87 18.52
CA GLU A 55 -3.45 6.94 19.49
C GLU A 55 -2.45 6.83 20.65
N ARG A 56 -2.34 5.65 21.30
CA ARG A 56 -1.37 5.41 22.38
C ARG A 56 0.08 5.65 21.98
N SER A 57 0.42 5.34 20.72
CA SER A 57 1.76 5.60 20.18
C SER A 57 1.96 7.06 19.75
N GLY A 58 0.93 7.92 19.90
CA GLY A 58 0.98 9.32 19.54
C GLY A 58 1.02 9.59 18.03
N MET A 59 0.60 8.63 17.21
CA MET A 59 0.54 8.78 15.73
C MET A 59 -0.69 9.55 15.29
N VAL A 60 -1.79 9.41 16.03
CA VAL A 60 -3.03 10.15 15.81
C VAL A 60 -3.48 10.82 17.10
N SER A 61 -4.16 11.93 16.98
CA SER A 61 -4.96 12.54 18.04
C SER A 61 -6.42 12.20 17.85
N CYS A 62 -7.14 12.06 18.95
CA CYS A 62 -8.58 11.81 18.97
C CYS A 62 -9.26 12.96 19.72
N THR A 63 -10.30 13.52 19.12
CA THR A 63 -11.19 14.53 19.74
C THR A 63 -12.63 14.04 19.66
N LEU A 64 -13.46 14.43 20.60
CA LEU A 64 -14.88 14.15 20.54
C LEU A 64 -15.57 15.20 19.68
N ASP A 65 -16.44 14.74 18.78
CA ASP A 65 -17.32 15.61 18.01
C ASP A 65 -18.48 16.08 18.92
N GLU A 66 -18.41 17.32 19.35
CA GLU A 66 -19.40 17.95 20.21
C GLU A 66 -20.65 18.43 19.44
N THR A 67 -20.57 18.48 18.10
CA THR A 67 -21.67 18.94 17.24
C THR A 67 -22.71 17.85 16.96
N ALA A 68 -22.40 16.61 17.23
CA ALA A 68 -23.27 15.46 17.01
C ALA A 68 -24.40 15.41 18.05
N ARG A 69 -25.64 15.76 17.65
CA ARG A 69 -26.84 15.83 18.51
C ARG A 69 -27.21 14.50 19.20
N VAL A 70 -26.85 13.34 18.65
CA VAL A 70 -27.37 12.04 19.11
C VAL A 70 -26.29 11.14 19.72
N ARG A 71 -25.04 11.20 19.24
CA ARG A 71 -23.94 10.35 19.75
C ARG A 71 -22.59 11.00 19.50
N ARG A 72 -21.88 11.30 20.56
CA ARG A 72 -20.49 11.81 20.48
C ARG A 72 -19.64 10.84 19.67
N ARG A 73 -18.98 11.34 18.61
CA ARG A 73 -18.12 10.56 17.73
C ARG A 73 -16.65 10.91 18.01
N ALA A 74 -15.82 9.88 18.08
CA ALA A 74 -14.37 10.07 18.12
C ALA A 74 -13.88 10.43 16.72
N LEU A 75 -13.25 11.59 16.58
CA LEU A 75 -12.65 12.10 15.33
C LEU A 75 -11.13 12.01 15.42
N TYR A 76 -10.53 11.40 14.41
CA TYR A 76 -9.10 11.17 14.34
C TYR A 76 -8.42 12.15 13.38
N ARG A 77 -7.23 12.62 13.78
CA ARG A 77 -6.32 13.44 12.97
C ARG A 77 -4.90 12.92 13.10
N LEU A 78 -4.09 13.04 12.04
CA LEU A 78 -2.67 12.72 12.13
C LEU A 78 -1.93 13.73 13.00
N SER A 79 -1.12 13.23 13.93
CA SER A 79 -0.11 14.04 14.61
C SER A 79 1.10 14.31 13.69
N SER A 80 1.99 15.22 14.08
CA SER A 80 3.27 15.41 13.38
C SER A 80 4.10 14.12 13.35
N LYS A 81 4.08 13.34 14.44
CA LYS A 81 4.73 12.02 14.53
C LYS A 81 4.13 11.03 13.53
N GLY A 82 2.79 10.98 13.42
CA GLY A 82 2.08 10.13 12.46
C GLY A 82 2.39 10.50 11.00
N LYS A 83 2.38 11.80 10.69
CA LYS A 83 2.77 12.30 9.35
C LYS A 83 4.19 11.87 8.99
N ASN A 84 5.15 12.05 9.88
CA ASN A 84 6.55 11.67 9.65
C ASN A 84 6.73 10.15 9.52
N SER A 85 5.99 9.35 10.31
CA SER A 85 6.02 7.89 10.21
C SER A 85 5.46 7.42 8.87
N LEU A 86 4.32 7.95 8.43
CA LEU A 86 3.71 7.64 7.14
C LEU A 86 4.66 8.00 5.99
N ARG A 87 5.23 9.22 5.98
CA ARG A 87 6.18 9.66 4.94
C ARG A 87 7.39 8.73 4.83
N ARG A 88 7.99 8.34 5.96
CA ARG A 88 9.13 7.41 5.97
C ARG A 88 8.76 6.04 5.41
N TRP A 89 7.59 5.52 5.76
CA TRP A 89 7.12 4.24 5.23
C TRP A 89 6.88 4.29 3.73
N LEU A 90 6.25 5.37 3.23
CA LEU A 90 6.00 5.59 1.80
C LEU A 90 7.31 5.72 1.01
N ALA A 91 8.32 6.39 1.57
CA ALA A 91 9.61 6.64 0.94
C ALA A 91 10.58 5.45 1.01
N LYS A 92 10.21 4.32 1.65
CA LYS A 92 11.08 3.13 1.69
C LYS A 92 11.43 2.68 0.26
N PRO A 93 12.70 2.39 -0.07
CA PRO A 93 13.05 1.84 -1.37
C PRO A 93 12.39 0.48 -1.58
N ILE A 94 12.10 0.15 -2.83
CA ILE A 94 11.62 -1.18 -3.22
C ILE A 94 12.84 -2.10 -3.29
N LYS A 95 12.78 -3.23 -2.58
CA LYS A 95 13.79 -4.29 -2.64
C LYS A 95 13.33 -5.41 -3.56
N ALA A 96 14.26 -6.18 -4.10
CA ALA A 96 13.95 -7.30 -4.98
C ALA A 96 12.94 -8.30 -4.36
N ASP A 97 13.07 -8.56 -3.04
CA ASP A 97 12.17 -9.47 -2.31
C ASP A 97 10.75 -8.90 -2.09
N ASP A 98 10.57 -7.59 -2.22
CA ASP A 98 9.26 -6.95 -1.99
C ASP A 98 8.26 -7.30 -3.10
N VAL A 99 8.71 -7.43 -4.35
CA VAL A 99 7.83 -7.82 -5.46
C VAL A 99 7.33 -9.27 -5.35
N LEU A 100 8.07 -10.11 -4.64
CA LEU A 100 7.70 -11.51 -4.37
C LEU A 100 6.70 -11.63 -3.22
N ARG A 101 6.93 -10.88 -2.14
CA ARG A 101 6.28 -11.13 -0.85
C ARG A 101 5.34 -10.02 -0.40
N ARG A 102 5.47 -8.82 -0.97
CA ARG A 102 4.84 -7.60 -0.46
C ARG A 102 4.11 -6.78 -1.51
N MET A 103 3.71 -7.36 -2.63
CA MET A 103 2.95 -6.64 -3.67
C MET A 103 1.73 -5.88 -3.11
N PRO A 104 0.90 -6.46 -2.21
CA PRO A 104 -0.20 -5.70 -1.60
C PRO A 104 0.27 -4.47 -0.81
N GLU A 105 1.43 -4.55 -0.14
CA GLU A 105 2.02 -3.39 0.53
C GLU A 105 2.51 -2.34 -0.47
N LEU A 106 3.12 -2.75 -1.58
CA LEU A 106 3.58 -1.84 -2.62
C LEU A 106 2.40 -1.09 -3.27
N PHE A 107 1.30 -1.76 -3.57
CA PHE A 107 0.08 -1.10 -4.07
C PHE A 107 -0.52 -0.15 -3.05
N LEU A 108 -0.56 -0.54 -1.78
CA LEU A 108 -1.04 0.33 -0.70
C LEU A 108 -0.17 1.58 -0.56
N ARG A 109 1.16 1.44 -0.64
CA ARG A 109 2.08 2.58 -0.63
C ARG A 109 1.81 3.50 -1.80
N PHE A 110 1.70 2.95 -3.00
CA PHE A 110 1.45 3.72 -4.21
C PHE A 110 0.16 4.54 -4.11
N SER A 111 -0.94 3.97 -3.55
CA SER A 111 -2.23 4.65 -3.42
C SER A 111 -2.22 5.90 -2.53
N PHE A 112 -1.22 6.06 -1.66
CA PHE A 112 -1.07 7.26 -0.82
C PHE A 112 0.13 8.13 -1.19
N LEU A 113 0.92 7.71 -2.19
CA LEU A 113 2.23 8.29 -2.44
C LEU A 113 2.12 9.72 -2.96
N GLU A 114 1.22 9.97 -3.91
CA GLU A 114 1.05 11.28 -4.54
C GLU A 114 0.61 12.34 -3.53
N ASP A 115 -0.43 12.06 -2.76
CA ASP A 115 -0.98 12.97 -1.75
C ASP A 115 -0.01 13.29 -0.60
N CYS A 116 0.97 12.41 -0.37
CA CYS A 116 1.90 12.54 0.75
C CYS A 116 3.27 13.05 0.32
N LEU A 117 3.76 12.69 -0.87
CA LEU A 117 5.12 12.94 -1.34
C LEU A 117 5.19 13.60 -2.72
N GLY A 118 4.06 13.71 -3.41
CA GLY A 118 3.93 14.35 -4.72
C GLY A 118 4.26 13.43 -5.91
N PRO A 119 4.01 13.90 -7.14
CA PRO A 119 4.10 13.09 -8.36
C PRO A 119 5.52 12.61 -8.70
N GLY A 120 6.55 13.35 -8.28
CA GLY A 120 7.94 12.92 -8.46
C GLY A 120 8.27 11.63 -7.72
N ALA A 121 7.72 11.46 -6.50
CA ALA A 121 7.88 10.23 -5.73
C ALA A 121 7.16 9.04 -6.39
N CYS A 122 6.01 9.29 -7.04
CA CYS A 122 5.29 8.27 -7.80
C CYS A 122 6.10 7.77 -8.99
N LYS A 123 6.76 8.68 -9.74
CA LYS A 123 7.64 8.31 -10.85
C LYS A 123 8.78 7.42 -10.40
N SER A 124 9.54 7.86 -9.40
CA SER A 124 10.68 7.10 -8.86
C SER A 124 10.25 5.73 -8.31
N PHE A 125 9.09 5.67 -7.67
CA PHE A 125 8.51 4.41 -7.18
C PHE A 125 8.19 3.46 -8.35
N LEU A 126 7.49 3.95 -9.38
CA LEU A 126 7.10 3.15 -10.55
C LEU A 126 8.32 2.68 -11.34
N GLU A 127 9.33 3.52 -11.53
CA GLU A 127 10.60 3.14 -12.17
C GLU A 127 11.28 2.00 -11.42
N SER A 128 11.38 2.11 -10.09
CA SER A 128 11.95 1.06 -9.25
C SER A 128 11.12 -0.23 -9.29
N LEU A 129 9.78 -0.11 -9.32
CA LEU A 129 8.87 -1.25 -9.40
C LEU A 129 9.03 -1.98 -10.75
N VAL A 130 9.06 -1.25 -11.86
CA VAL A 130 9.27 -1.82 -13.21
C VAL A 130 10.57 -2.59 -13.28
N LEU A 131 11.68 -1.99 -12.80
CA LEU A 131 12.99 -2.65 -12.80
C LEU A 131 12.98 -3.94 -11.96
N SER A 132 12.40 -3.89 -10.76
CA SER A 132 12.35 -5.06 -9.88
C SER A 132 11.47 -6.19 -10.43
N LEU A 133 10.32 -5.84 -11.03
CA LEU A 133 9.45 -6.83 -11.68
C LEU A 133 10.12 -7.45 -12.91
N GLN A 134 10.78 -6.63 -13.75
CA GLN A 134 11.45 -7.13 -14.95
C GLN A 134 12.58 -8.11 -14.60
N ALA A 135 13.40 -7.78 -13.61
CA ALA A 135 14.47 -8.67 -13.15
C ALA A 135 13.92 -10.01 -12.64
N HIS A 136 12.78 -9.95 -11.91
CA HIS A 136 12.13 -11.17 -11.41
C HIS A 136 11.51 -12.01 -12.52
N ILE A 137 10.85 -11.39 -13.50
CA ILE A 137 10.28 -12.06 -14.68
C ILE A 137 11.39 -12.79 -15.45
N THR A 138 12.50 -12.12 -15.75
CA THR A 138 13.66 -12.72 -16.44
C THR A 138 14.17 -13.95 -15.70
N MET A 139 14.36 -13.85 -14.39
CA MET A 139 14.82 -14.99 -13.57
C MET A 139 13.85 -16.18 -13.65
N LEU A 140 12.54 -15.95 -13.62
CA LEU A 140 11.53 -17.01 -13.72
C LEU A 140 11.48 -17.64 -15.13
N GLN A 141 11.64 -16.82 -16.18
CA GLN A 141 11.68 -17.28 -17.57
C GLN A 141 12.93 -18.15 -17.81
N ASP A 142 14.09 -17.74 -17.33
CA ASP A 142 15.34 -18.51 -17.40
C ASP A 142 15.21 -19.85 -16.65
N HIS A 143 14.59 -19.81 -15.46
CA HIS A 143 14.33 -21.02 -14.68
C HIS A 143 13.39 -21.98 -15.43
N LEU A 144 12.33 -21.46 -16.03
CA LEU A 144 11.40 -22.27 -16.85
C LEU A 144 12.12 -22.89 -18.03
N GLN A 145 12.90 -22.11 -18.78
CA GLN A 145 13.63 -22.58 -19.95
C GLN A 145 14.61 -23.70 -19.61
N SER A 146 15.38 -23.52 -18.53
CA SER A 146 16.41 -24.47 -18.11
C SER A 146 15.87 -25.76 -17.52
N ASN A 147 14.65 -25.74 -16.94
CA ASN A 147 14.10 -26.87 -16.20
C ASN A 147 12.85 -27.50 -16.81
N GLN A 148 12.28 -26.96 -17.90
CA GLN A 148 10.98 -27.38 -18.43
C GLN A 148 10.92 -28.88 -18.80
N ALA A 149 12.03 -29.48 -19.24
CA ALA A 149 12.10 -30.89 -19.57
C ALA A 149 11.95 -31.82 -18.35
N LYS A 150 12.34 -31.34 -17.17
CA LYS A 150 12.27 -32.07 -15.89
C LYS A 150 10.97 -31.79 -15.11
N MET A 151 10.18 -30.80 -15.54
CA MET A 151 8.95 -30.41 -14.87
C MET A 151 7.74 -31.17 -15.39
N SER A 152 6.81 -31.52 -14.50
CA SER A 152 5.49 -32.01 -14.92
C SER A 152 4.74 -30.92 -15.70
N ARG A 153 3.74 -31.33 -16.51
CA ARG A 153 2.90 -30.40 -17.27
C ARG A 153 2.22 -29.37 -16.35
N SER A 154 1.68 -29.78 -15.21
CA SER A 154 1.04 -28.90 -14.24
C SER A 154 2.00 -27.89 -13.62
N ALA A 155 3.21 -28.33 -13.25
CA ALA A 155 4.24 -27.44 -12.71
C ALA A 155 4.66 -26.34 -13.71
N ARG A 156 4.83 -26.71 -14.99
CA ARG A 156 5.13 -25.72 -16.04
C ARG A 156 3.99 -24.72 -16.23
N LEU A 157 2.75 -25.19 -16.24
CA LEU A 157 1.59 -24.31 -16.39
C LEU A 157 1.41 -23.38 -15.18
N ALA A 158 1.63 -23.87 -13.96
CA ALA A 158 1.61 -23.05 -12.74
C ALA A 158 2.68 -21.97 -12.77
N LEU A 159 3.93 -22.32 -13.16
CA LEU A 159 5.01 -21.35 -13.28
C LEU A 159 4.71 -20.29 -14.36
N ARG A 160 4.20 -20.69 -15.52
CA ARG A 160 3.76 -19.74 -16.55
C ARG A 160 2.66 -18.81 -16.07
N SER A 161 1.69 -19.30 -15.31
CA SER A 161 0.67 -18.45 -14.70
C SER A 161 1.28 -17.39 -13.76
N GLY A 162 2.25 -17.78 -12.95
CA GLY A 162 2.99 -16.83 -12.09
C GLY A 162 3.71 -15.76 -12.91
N ILE A 163 4.43 -16.16 -13.97
CA ILE A 163 5.13 -15.22 -14.87
C ILE A 163 4.14 -14.22 -15.49
N MET A 164 3.02 -14.71 -16.05
CA MET A 164 1.98 -13.85 -16.63
C MET A 164 1.42 -12.84 -15.61
N GLY A 165 1.28 -13.23 -14.33
CA GLY A 165 0.87 -12.33 -13.26
C GLY A 165 1.85 -11.18 -13.05
N TYR A 166 3.15 -11.46 -13.01
CA TYR A 166 4.19 -10.42 -12.90
C TYR A 166 4.29 -9.56 -14.17
N GLU A 167 4.13 -10.13 -15.36
CA GLU A 167 4.09 -9.40 -16.63
C GLU A 167 2.93 -8.40 -16.66
N SER A 168 1.74 -8.80 -16.19
CA SER A 168 0.58 -7.91 -16.06
C SER A 168 0.85 -6.74 -15.10
N GLN A 169 1.48 -7.01 -13.95
CA GLN A 169 1.86 -5.98 -12.99
C GLN A 169 2.91 -5.02 -13.58
N ALA A 170 3.89 -5.53 -14.32
CA ALA A 170 4.90 -4.72 -14.98
C ALA A 170 4.29 -3.84 -16.09
N ALA A 171 3.34 -4.37 -16.86
CA ALA A 171 2.61 -3.61 -17.87
C ALA A 171 1.81 -2.46 -17.24
N TRP A 172 1.08 -2.73 -16.15
CA TRP A 172 0.40 -1.69 -15.39
C TRP A 172 1.36 -0.62 -14.88
N ALA A 173 2.48 -1.01 -14.30
CA ALA A 173 3.45 -0.06 -13.75
C ALA A 173 4.05 0.85 -14.83
N ARG A 174 4.31 0.32 -16.03
CA ARG A 174 4.76 1.12 -17.19
C ARG A 174 3.68 2.09 -17.65
N MET A 175 2.44 1.62 -17.81
CA MET A 175 1.30 2.48 -18.18
C MET A 175 1.14 3.62 -17.18
N ALA A 176 1.14 3.33 -15.87
CA ALA A 176 1.05 4.35 -14.84
C ALA A 176 2.23 5.35 -14.89
N LEU A 177 3.46 4.86 -15.11
CA LEU A 177 4.64 5.71 -15.24
C LEU A 177 4.51 6.68 -16.44
N ASP A 178 3.98 6.21 -17.56
CA ASP A 178 3.76 7.03 -18.75
C ASP A 178 2.70 8.12 -18.53
N GLU A 179 1.66 7.85 -17.73
CA GLU A 179 0.69 8.88 -17.32
C GLU A 179 1.37 10.00 -16.52
N TYR A 180 2.21 9.63 -15.53
CA TYR A 180 2.96 10.63 -14.76
C TYR A 180 4.01 11.40 -15.58
N ARG A 181 4.54 10.82 -16.66
CA ARG A 181 5.47 11.51 -17.56
C ARG A 181 4.75 12.55 -18.41
N LYS A 182 3.56 12.22 -18.92
CA LYS A 182 2.74 13.13 -19.74
C LYS A 182 2.22 14.33 -18.94
N SER A 183 1.80 14.13 -17.69
CA SER A 183 1.28 15.20 -16.82
C SER A 183 2.27 16.30 -16.49
N ASN A 184 3.57 16.11 -16.73
CA ASN A 184 4.61 17.15 -16.52
C ASN A 184 4.97 17.90 -17.80
N ALA A 185 4.37 17.56 -18.94
CA ALA A 185 4.65 18.19 -20.23
C ALA A 185 3.61 19.29 -20.60
N ASN A 186 2.58 19.45 -19.77
CA ASN A 186 1.59 20.54 -19.84
C ASN A 186 1.75 21.49 -18.63
#